data_4ad1bb1a9948e596c71726f19cd6a6e7
#
_entry.id   4ad1bb1a9948e596c71726f19cd6a6e7
#
_cell.length_a   1.000
_cell.length_b   1.000
_cell.length_c   1.000
_cell.angle_alpha   90.00
_cell.angle_beta   90.00
_cell.angle_gamma   90.00
#
_symmetry.space_group_name_H-M   'P 1'
#
loop_
_entity.id
_entity.type
_entity.pdbx_description
1 polymer ?
#
loop_
_entity_poly.entity_id
_entity_poly.type
_entity_poly.pdbx_seq_one_letter_code
_entity_poly.pdbx_strand_id
1 'polypeptide(L)'
;QGRLGRTWGITMATDCKYLKRDSNMELLRLVAMLSVILFHLDFLGMGIELHVIEASPLSTILGAVGLKSLTMSCVNLFVLVSGWYGIRFTLHKLGTLVFQVLFYSLPIYLVFVSIGRTPFSVNYFLHLLLTNGYWFVGAYLILFILSPLLNRFAENTTAKEQRMLLFALFGLLFLYGWISDDKWFDRGCSPLFFICLYLLARYFSINRPAFTLHKPKFYFLFYAAVMMPVVLLGYVLVASGRESWLDKLYQYNSPVNILCSVLLLLAF
;
A
#
# COMPACT_ATOMS: atom_id res chain seq x y z
N GLN A 1 3.52 -65.40 28.99
CA GLN A 1 4.02 -64.62 30.14
C GLN A 1 4.90 -63.50 29.57
N GLY A 2 4.64 -62.22 29.83
CA GLY A 2 5.47 -61.09 29.46
C GLY A 2 4.68 -59.99 28.78
N ARG A 3 3.86 -59.23 29.56
CA ARG A 3 3.29 -57.97 29.09
C ARG A 3 4.37 -56.87 29.12
N LEU A 4 4.68 -56.34 27.99
CA LEU A 4 5.49 -55.10 27.86
C LEU A 4 4.52 -53.92 27.69
N GLY A 5 4.48 -53.09 28.72
CA GLY A 5 3.73 -51.81 28.70
C GLY A 5 4.37 -50.83 27.72
N ARG A 6 3.54 -50.27 26.80
CA ARG A 6 3.91 -49.11 25.98
C ARG A 6 3.67 -47.88 26.79
N THR A 7 4.72 -47.26 27.29
CA THR A 7 4.72 -45.91 27.82
C THR A 7 4.60 -44.96 26.64
N TRP A 8 3.47 -44.23 26.55
CA TRP A 8 3.28 -43.12 25.66
C TRP A 8 4.08 -41.94 26.19
N GLY A 9 5.32 -41.80 25.73
CA GLY A 9 6.08 -40.59 25.93
C GLY A 9 5.53 -39.50 25.04
N ILE A 10 4.70 -38.63 25.59
CA ILE A 10 4.32 -37.34 24.97
C ILE A 10 5.52 -36.44 25.11
N THR A 11 6.41 -36.48 24.14
CA THR A 11 7.40 -35.42 23.94
C THR A 11 6.67 -34.23 23.37
N MET A 12 6.28 -33.30 24.25
CA MET A 12 5.95 -31.94 23.86
C MET A 12 7.24 -31.27 23.36
N ALA A 13 7.54 -31.47 22.10
CA ALA A 13 8.50 -30.61 21.41
C ALA A 13 7.82 -29.26 21.27
N THR A 14 8.09 -28.37 22.21
CA THR A 14 7.83 -26.93 22.10
C THR A 14 8.82 -26.38 21.06
N ASP A 15 8.57 -26.66 19.78
CA ASP A 15 9.16 -25.92 18.68
C ASP A 15 8.51 -24.51 18.64
N CYS A 16 8.88 -23.70 19.63
CA CYS A 16 8.73 -22.26 19.56
C CYS A 16 9.75 -21.75 18.55
N LYS A 17 9.50 -22.03 17.26
CA LYS A 17 10.24 -21.44 16.16
C LYS A 17 9.90 -19.94 16.21
N TYR A 18 10.66 -19.19 16.97
CA TYR A 18 10.66 -17.73 16.88
C TYR A 18 10.89 -17.41 15.40
N LEU A 19 9.81 -17.06 14.71
CA LEU A 19 9.89 -16.49 13.37
C LEU A 19 10.81 -15.27 13.50
N LYS A 20 12.04 -15.42 13.01
CA LYS A 20 13.02 -14.35 13.02
C LYS A 20 12.37 -13.16 12.35
N ARG A 21 12.01 -12.15 13.11
CA ARG A 21 11.38 -10.93 12.59
C ARG A 21 12.34 -10.33 11.59
N ASP A 22 11.86 -10.08 10.39
CA ASP A 22 12.67 -9.47 9.34
C ASP A 22 12.72 -7.96 9.63
N SER A 23 13.78 -7.53 10.32
CA SER A 23 13.95 -6.16 10.79
C SER A 23 13.90 -5.14 9.65
N ASN A 24 14.34 -5.53 8.45
CA ASN A 24 14.33 -4.64 7.29
C ASN A 24 12.89 -4.34 6.87
N MET A 25 12.03 -5.34 6.82
CA MET A 25 10.63 -5.16 6.45
C MET A 25 9.81 -4.41 7.52
N GLU A 26 10.18 -4.55 8.80
CA GLU A 26 9.60 -3.70 9.86
C GLU A 26 10.03 -2.24 9.68
N LEU A 27 11.29 -1.99 9.34
CA LEU A 27 11.77 -0.65 9.00
C LEU A 27 11.05 -0.08 7.78
N LEU A 28 10.83 -0.88 6.73
CA LEU A 28 10.06 -0.46 5.55
C LEU A 28 8.62 -0.05 5.92
N ARG A 29 7.97 -0.77 6.83
CA ARG A 29 6.64 -0.39 7.35
C ARG A 29 6.67 0.95 8.07
N LEU A 30 7.67 1.19 8.93
CA LEU A 30 7.84 2.47 9.60
C LEU A 30 8.08 3.62 8.61
N VAL A 31 8.91 3.40 7.60
CA VAL A 31 9.13 4.37 6.51
C VAL A 31 7.83 4.65 5.77
N ALA A 32 7.05 3.62 5.43
CA ALA A 32 5.76 3.78 4.78
C ALA A 32 4.76 4.57 5.65
N MET A 33 4.69 4.30 6.96
CA MET A 33 3.84 5.05 7.90
C MET A 33 4.24 6.53 7.98
N LEU A 34 5.54 6.79 8.13
CA LEU A 34 6.06 8.17 8.13
C LEU A 34 5.75 8.88 6.81
N SER A 35 5.91 8.18 5.69
CA SER A 35 5.57 8.72 4.36
C SER A 35 4.09 9.05 4.22
N VAL A 36 3.16 8.28 4.82
CA VAL A 36 1.72 8.64 4.87
C VAL A 36 1.50 9.94 5.62
N ILE A 37 2.14 10.11 6.77
CA ILE A 37 2.02 11.34 7.56
C ILE A 37 2.54 12.53 6.76
N LEU A 38 3.73 12.42 6.18
CA LEU A 38 4.33 13.47 5.37
C LEU A 38 3.52 13.78 4.11
N PHE A 39 2.94 12.75 3.46
CA PHE A 39 2.06 12.91 2.30
C PHE A 39 0.80 13.73 2.63
N HIS A 40 0.23 13.55 3.83
CA HIS A 40 -0.95 14.30 4.26
C HIS A 40 -0.60 15.70 4.82
N LEU A 41 0.65 15.94 5.21
CA LEU A 41 1.15 17.27 5.58
C LEU A 41 1.53 18.11 4.36
N ASP A 42 1.66 17.51 3.18
CA ASP A 42 1.95 18.18 1.92
C ASP A 42 0.71 18.96 1.41
N PHE A 43 0.59 19.14 0.13
CA PHE A 43 -0.43 19.96 -0.56
C PHE A 43 -1.86 19.85 -0.01
N LEU A 44 -2.33 18.62 0.30
CA LEU A 44 -3.71 18.39 0.78
C LEU A 44 -3.89 18.77 2.25
N GLY A 45 -2.86 18.54 3.08
CA GLY A 45 -2.94 18.82 4.51
C GLY A 45 -2.80 20.30 4.84
N MET A 46 -2.01 21.02 4.06
CA MET A 46 -1.80 22.46 4.24
C MET A 46 -2.79 23.33 3.45
N GLY A 47 -3.64 22.74 2.59
CA GLY A 47 -4.58 23.49 1.75
C GLY A 47 -3.89 24.43 0.75
N ILE A 48 -2.64 24.14 0.39
CA ILE A 48 -1.89 24.95 -0.56
C ILE A 48 -2.36 24.57 -1.97
N GLU A 49 -3.02 25.51 -2.63
CA GLU A 49 -3.45 25.33 -4.00
C GLU A 49 -2.25 25.39 -4.97
N LEU A 50 -2.33 24.64 -6.08
CA LEU A 50 -1.21 24.48 -7.00
C LEU A 50 -0.72 25.83 -7.57
N HIS A 51 -1.63 26.74 -7.89
CA HIS A 51 -1.28 28.08 -8.41
C HIS A 51 -0.45 28.93 -7.42
N VAL A 52 -0.56 28.69 -6.11
CA VAL A 52 0.28 29.36 -5.10
C VAL A 52 1.71 28.81 -5.18
N ILE A 53 1.83 27.52 -5.48
CA ILE A 53 3.14 26.86 -5.62
C ILE A 53 3.81 27.30 -6.93
N GLU A 54 3.07 27.45 -8.03
CA GLU A 54 3.57 27.93 -9.31
C GLU A 54 4.21 29.33 -9.19
N ALA A 55 3.61 30.20 -8.38
CA ALA A 55 4.14 31.54 -8.12
C ALA A 55 5.29 31.58 -7.09
N SER A 56 5.67 30.42 -6.53
CA SER A 56 6.67 30.33 -5.47
C SER A 56 8.11 30.24 -6.03
N PRO A 57 9.12 30.56 -5.21
CA PRO A 57 10.53 30.37 -5.58
C PRO A 57 10.83 28.90 -5.98
N LEU A 58 11.79 28.71 -6.89
CA LEU A 58 12.22 27.40 -7.38
C LEU A 58 12.49 26.40 -6.24
N SER A 59 13.13 26.84 -5.16
CA SER A 59 13.43 25.99 -3.99
C SER A 59 12.18 25.44 -3.32
N THR A 60 11.10 26.23 -3.24
CA THR A 60 9.81 25.81 -2.68
C THR A 60 9.14 24.79 -3.58
N ILE A 61 9.10 25.03 -4.89
CA ILE A 61 8.53 24.09 -5.86
C ILE A 61 9.30 22.76 -5.82
N LEU A 62 10.63 22.79 -5.86
CA LEU A 62 11.43 21.58 -5.79
C LEU A 62 11.28 20.84 -4.47
N GLY A 63 11.17 21.56 -3.35
CA GLY A 63 10.91 20.97 -2.04
C GLY A 63 9.57 20.25 -1.98
N ALA A 64 8.51 20.91 -2.44
CA ALA A 64 7.15 20.36 -2.47
C ALA A 64 7.04 19.14 -3.41
N VAL A 65 7.52 19.28 -4.66
CA VAL A 65 7.54 18.19 -5.65
C VAL A 65 8.44 17.03 -5.18
N GLY A 66 9.58 17.34 -4.58
CA GLY A 66 10.49 16.33 -4.02
C GLY A 66 9.84 15.55 -2.89
N LEU A 67 9.20 16.22 -1.94
CA LEU A 67 8.48 15.57 -0.84
C LEU A 67 7.34 14.70 -1.36
N LYS A 68 6.53 15.21 -2.28
CA LYS A 68 5.45 14.46 -2.95
C LYS A 68 5.99 13.20 -3.62
N SER A 69 7.07 13.33 -4.39
CA SER A 69 7.69 12.21 -5.10
C SER A 69 8.20 11.14 -4.13
N LEU A 70 8.86 11.52 -3.04
CA LEU A 70 9.37 10.58 -2.05
C LEU A 70 8.26 9.85 -1.29
N THR A 71 7.11 10.49 -1.10
CA THR A 71 6.02 9.95 -0.28
C THR A 71 4.93 9.24 -1.09
N MET A 72 4.89 9.40 -2.41
CA MET A 72 3.83 8.85 -3.27
C MET A 72 3.65 7.32 -3.17
N SER A 73 4.72 6.59 -2.84
CA SER A 73 4.71 5.11 -2.78
C SER A 73 4.16 4.55 -1.46
N CYS A 74 3.80 5.40 -0.49
CA CYS A 74 3.46 4.99 0.87
C CYS A 74 2.35 3.93 0.93
N VAL A 75 1.23 4.14 0.24
CA VAL A 75 0.07 3.22 0.23
C VAL A 75 0.42 1.91 -0.47
N ASN A 76 1.09 1.98 -1.61
CA ASN A 76 1.50 0.80 -2.37
C ASN A 76 2.41 -0.11 -1.54
N LEU A 77 3.32 0.46 -0.75
CA LEU A 77 4.22 -0.30 0.12
C LEU A 77 3.46 -1.12 1.16
N PHE A 78 2.40 -0.59 1.80
CA PHE A 78 1.60 -1.37 2.74
C PHE A 78 0.97 -2.60 2.10
N VAL A 79 0.44 -2.46 0.89
CA VAL A 79 -0.19 -3.57 0.17
C VAL A 79 0.87 -4.57 -0.29
N LEU A 80 1.99 -4.09 -0.83
CA LEU A 80 3.10 -4.95 -1.29
C LEU A 80 3.73 -5.73 -0.14
N VAL A 81 3.98 -5.12 1.02
CA VAL A 81 4.48 -5.82 2.21
C VAL A 81 3.46 -6.86 2.70
N SER A 82 2.16 -6.53 2.68
CA SER A 82 1.10 -7.49 3.02
C SER A 82 1.07 -8.67 2.06
N GLY A 83 1.25 -8.44 0.77
CA GLY A 83 1.37 -9.47 -0.25
C GLY A 83 2.65 -10.29 -0.12
N TRP A 84 3.79 -9.69 0.19
CA TRP A 84 5.06 -10.39 0.36
C TRP A 84 4.98 -11.51 1.41
N TYR A 85 4.41 -11.21 2.57
CA TYR A 85 4.23 -12.20 3.65
C TYR A 85 2.99 -13.08 3.49
N GLY A 86 2.00 -12.63 2.75
CA GLY A 86 0.68 -13.26 2.68
C GLY A 86 -0.16 -12.98 3.93
N ILE A 87 -1.34 -12.43 3.72
CA ILE A 87 -2.29 -12.15 4.80
C ILE A 87 -2.86 -13.47 5.33
N ARG A 88 -2.73 -13.71 6.63
CA ARG A 88 -3.37 -14.83 7.33
C ARG A 88 -4.70 -14.35 7.90
N PHE A 89 -5.76 -14.60 7.15
CA PHE A 89 -7.11 -14.24 7.55
C PHE A 89 -7.56 -15.01 8.80
N THR A 90 -8.07 -14.28 9.79
CA THR A 90 -8.85 -14.81 10.90
C THR A 90 -9.93 -13.78 11.28
N LEU A 91 -11.09 -14.23 11.74
CA LEU A 91 -12.17 -13.33 12.19
C LEU A 91 -11.70 -12.42 13.34
N HIS A 92 -10.86 -12.94 14.23
CA HIS A 92 -10.28 -12.14 15.32
C HIS A 92 -9.45 -10.96 14.79
N LYS A 93 -8.57 -11.19 13.80
CA LYS A 93 -7.77 -10.12 13.20
C LYS A 93 -8.62 -9.12 12.44
N LEU A 94 -9.66 -9.60 11.75
CA LEU A 94 -10.64 -8.72 11.10
C LEU A 94 -11.34 -7.83 12.12
N GLY A 95 -11.84 -8.42 13.21
CA GLY A 95 -12.46 -7.67 14.30
C GLY A 95 -11.49 -6.67 14.95
N THR A 96 -10.23 -7.05 15.16
CA THR A 96 -9.20 -6.15 15.69
C THR A 96 -8.94 -4.96 14.77
N LEU A 97 -8.85 -5.20 13.46
CA LEU A 97 -8.65 -4.13 12.47
C LEU A 97 -9.82 -3.14 12.47
N VAL A 98 -11.05 -3.65 12.40
CA VAL A 98 -12.26 -2.82 12.45
C VAL A 98 -12.35 -2.07 13.77
N PHE A 99 -12.11 -2.75 14.90
CA PHE A 99 -12.11 -2.13 16.22
C PHE A 99 -11.09 -0.99 16.32
N GLN A 100 -9.87 -1.17 15.83
CA GLN A 100 -8.84 -0.12 15.85
C GLN A 100 -9.30 1.12 15.09
N VAL A 101 -9.87 0.94 13.90
CA VAL A 101 -10.37 2.08 13.11
C VAL A 101 -11.49 2.81 13.84
N LEU A 102 -12.47 2.09 14.37
CA LEU A 102 -13.60 2.66 15.10
C LEU A 102 -13.18 3.32 16.42
N PHE A 103 -12.24 2.71 17.14
CA PHE A 103 -11.72 3.22 18.40
C PHE A 103 -11.09 4.62 18.27
N TYR A 104 -10.47 4.92 17.14
CA TYR A 104 -9.92 6.25 16.89
C TYR A 104 -10.92 7.18 16.21
N SER A 105 -11.64 6.72 15.21
CA SER A 105 -12.51 7.58 14.40
C SER A 105 -13.75 8.06 15.13
N LEU A 106 -14.42 7.19 15.91
CA LEU A 106 -15.66 7.55 16.60
C LEU A 106 -15.45 8.59 17.71
N PRO A 107 -14.48 8.44 18.64
CA PRO A 107 -14.25 9.45 19.66
C PRO A 107 -13.86 10.80 19.07
N ILE A 108 -13.01 10.80 18.04
CA ILE A 108 -12.64 12.06 17.36
C ILE A 108 -13.87 12.74 16.78
N TYR A 109 -14.72 12.01 16.06
CA TYR A 109 -15.95 12.56 15.50
C TYR A 109 -16.87 13.13 16.59
N LEU A 110 -17.10 12.37 17.67
CA LEU A 110 -17.97 12.79 18.79
C LEU A 110 -17.43 14.04 19.50
N VAL A 111 -16.11 14.15 19.67
CA VAL A 111 -15.48 15.36 20.21
C VAL A 111 -15.74 16.58 19.28
N PHE A 112 -15.54 16.43 17.97
CA PHE A 112 -15.80 17.54 17.03
C PHE A 112 -17.27 17.96 17.00
N VAL A 113 -18.19 17.01 17.16
CA VAL A 113 -19.63 17.31 17.31
C VAL A 113 -19.91 18.05 18.63
N SER A 114 -19.32 17.58 19.75
CA SER A 114 -19.57 18.16 21.08
C SER A 114 -19.06 19.58 21.23
N ILE A 115 -17.96 19.93 20.55
CA ILE A 115 -17.42 21.30 20.55
C ILE A 115 -18.05 22.20 19.45
N GLY A 116 -19.10 21.70 18.76
CA GLY A 116 -19.83 22.47 17.75
C GLY A 116 -19.07 22.74 16.45
N ARG A 117 -17.94 22.05 16.19
CA ARG A 117 -17.15 22.22 14.96
C ARG A 117 -17.75 21.48 13.76
N THR A 118 -18.55 20.44 14.02
CA THR A 118 -19.19 19.64 12.97
C THR A 118 -20.62 19.30 13.42
N PRO A 119 -21.65 19.46 12.56
CA PRO A 119 -23.00 19.04 12.92
C PRO A 119 -23.07 17.50 13.02
N PHE A 120 -23.89 16.99 13.94
CA PHE A 120 -24.14 15.56 14.01
C PHE A 120 -24.90 15.10 12.78
N SER A 121 -24.35 14.14 12.05
CA SER A 121 -24.97 13.51 10.89
C SER A 121 -25.06 12.01 11.09
N VAL A 122 -26.28 11.48 11.07
CA VAL A 122 -26.53 10.02 11.17
C VAL A 122 -25.87 9.27 10.01
N ASN A 123 -25.94 9.82 8.79
CA ASN A 123 -25.30 9.21 7.63
C ASN A 123 -23.79 9.11 7.81
N TYR A 124 -23.14 10.20 8.23
CA TYR A 124 -21.69 10.19 8.47
C TYR A 124 -21.29 9.22 9.59
N PHE A 125 -22.08 9.18 10.67
CA PHE A 125 -21.89 8.22 11.77
C PHE A 125 -21.99 6.76 11.29
N LEU A 126 -22.99 6.45 10.46
CA LEU A 126 -23.13 5.12 9.85
C LEU A 126 -21.98 4.81 8.89
N HIS A 127 -21.53 5.77 8.10
CA HIS A 127 -20.34 5.61 7.25
C HIS A 127 -19.09 5.31 8.07
N LEU A 128 -18.89 5.96 9.20
CA LEU A 128 -17.79 5.64 10.11
C LEU A 128 -17.92 4.22 10.68
N LEU A 129 -19.11 3.81 11.14
CA LEU A 129 -19.35 2.45 11.66
C LEU A 129 -19.06 1.37 10.62
N LEU A 130 -19.36 1.62 9.37
CA LEU A 130 -19.05 0.73 8.24
C LEU A 130 -17.61 0.87 7.74
N THR A 131 -16.78 1.67 8.44
CA THR A 131 -15.40 2.00 8.03
C THR A 131 -15.28 2.60 6.63
N ASN A 132 -16.39 3.09 6.08
CA ASN A 132 -16.48 3.65 4.73
C ASN A 132 -16.04 5.15 4.69
N GLY A 133 -15.68 5.73 5.84
CA GLY A 133 -15.11 7.08 5.93
C GLY A 133 -13.66 7.18 5.42
N TYR A 134 -12.98 6.02 5.28
CA TYR A 134 -11.57 5.95 4.87
C TYR A 134 -11.42 4.96 3.72
N TRP A 135 -11.25 5.46 2.51
CA TRP A 135 -11.13 4.65 1.28
C TRP A 135 -10.10 3.50 1.40
N PHE A 136 -8.93 3.80 2.00
CA PHE A 136 -7.87 2.81 2.22
C PHE A 136 -8.35 1.64 3.07
N VAL A 137 -9.05 1.93 4.18
CA VAL A 137 -9.55 0.90 5.10
C VAL A 137 -10.56 0.00 4.41
N GLY A 138 -11.50 0.58 3.66
CA GLY A 138 -12.49 -0.17 2.88
C GLY A 138 -11.84 -1.08 1.84
N ALA A 139 -10.90 -0.57 1.06
CA ALA A 139 -10.17 -1.36 0.07
C ALA A 139 -9.33 -2.47 0.72
N TYR A 140 -8.67 -2.16 1.85
CA TYR A 140 -7.85 -3.14 2.57
C TYR A 140 -8.69 -4.22 3.26
N LEU A 141 -9.87 -3.90 3.79
CA LEU A 141 -10.81 -4.89 4.35
C LEU A 141 -11.26 -5.90 3.29
N ILE A 142 -11.60 -5.42 2.09
CA ILE A 142 -11.95 -6.30 0.97
C ILE A 142 -10.77 -7.20 0.61
N LEU A 143 -9.57 -6.64 0.48
CA LEU A 143 -8.35 -7.43 0.26
C LEU A 143 -8.13 -8.47 1.37
N PHE A 144 -8.31 -8.07 2.63
CA PHE A 144 -8.13 -8.94 3.79
C PHE A 144 -9.09 -10.13 3.76
N ILE A 145 -10.38 -9.91 3.43
CA ILE A 145 -11.40 -10.95 3.30
C ILE A 145 -11.09 -11.89 2.12
N LEU A 146 -10.62 -11.35 1.00
CA LEU A 146 -10.28 -12.13 -0.19
C LEU A 146 -8.92 -12.84 -0.10
N SER A 147 -8.09 -12.48 0.88
CA SER A 147 -6.71 -12.99 0.98
C SER A 147 -6.59 -14.51 1.03
N PRO A 148 -7.50 -15.32 1.64
CA PRO A 148 -7.40 -16.77 1.59
C PRO A 148 -7.51 -17.33 0.17
N LEU A 149 -8.40 -16.75 -0.65
CA LEU A 149 -8.58 -17.14 -2.04
C LEU A 149 -7.36 -16.76 -2.87
N LEU A 150 -6.85 -15.54 -2.69
CA LEU A 150 -5.66 -15.04 -3.38
C LEU A 150 -4.41 -15.84 -3.03
N ASN A 151 -4.25 -16.22 -1.76
CA ASN A 151 -3.15 -17.09 -1.32
C ASN A 151 -3.24 -18.49 -1.95
N ARG A 152 -4.45 -19.10 -1.94
CA ARG A 152 -4.67 -20.39 -2.59
C ARG A 152 -4.33 -20.33 -4.07
N PHE A 153 -4.75 -19.28 -4.77
CA PHE A 153 -4.40 -19.10 -6.18
C PHE A 153 -2.87 -19.02 -6.33
N ALA A 154 -2.19 -18.17 -5.57
CA ALA A 154 -0.76 -17.98 -5.68
C ALA A 154 0.07 -19.25 -5.34
N GLU A 155 -0.43 -20.08 -4.41
CA GLU A 155 0.28 -21.30 -3.96
C GLU A 155 0.01 -22.52 -4.84
N ASN A 156 -1.14 -22.57 -5.54
CA ASN A 156 -1.54 -23.73 -6.34
C ASN A 156 -1.42 -23.53 -7.86
N THR A 157 -0.97 -22.36 -8.31
CA THR A 157 -0.77 -22.08 -9.76
C THR A 157 0.71 -22.02 -10.10
N THR A 158 1.02 -22.29 -11.37
CA THR A 158 2.38 -22.21 -11.88
C THR A 158 2.83 -20.75 -12.06
N ALA A 159 4.15 -20.54 -12.01
CA ALA A 159 4.73 -19.20 -12.27
C ALA A 159 4.32 -18.62 -13.63
N LYS A 160 4.05 -19.49 -14.63
CA LYS A 160 3.58 -19.05 -15.96
C LYS A 160 2.14 -18.49 -15.88
N GLU A 161 1.23 -19.20 -15.22
CA GLU A 161 -0.15 -18.77 -15.04
C GLU A 161 -0.25 -17.48 -14.24
N GLN A 162 0.52 -17.38 -13.14
CA GLN A 162 0.60 -16.15 -12.35
C GLN A 162 1.08 -14.96 -13.17
N ARG A 163 2.15 -15.14 -13.98
CA ARG A 163 2.64 -14.09 -14.88
C ARG A 163 1.59 -13.68 -15.90
N MET A 164 0.90 -14.63 -16.52
CA MET A 164 -0.14 -14.35 -17.50
C MET A 164 -1.27 -13.53 -16.89
N LEU A 165 -1.73 -13.90 -15.67
CA LEU A 165 -2.74 -13.13 -14.95
C LEU A 165 -2.23 -11.72 -14.60
N LEU A 166 -1.00 -11.60 -14.09
CA LEU A 166 -0.41 -10.30 -13.77
C LEU A 166 -0.30 -9.41 -15.01
N PHE A 167 0.15 -9.94 -16.15
CA PHE A 167 0.18 -9.19 -17.40
C PHE A 167 -1.21 -8.69 -17.82
N ALA A 168 -2.24 -9.55 -17.71
CA ALA A 168 -3.61 -9.15 -18.02
C ALA A 168 -4.12 -8.06 -17.07
N LEU A 169 -3.93 -8.25 -15.75
CA LEU A 169 -4.38 -7.29 -14.73
C LEU A 169 -3.65 -5.94 -14.86
N PHE A 170 -2.33 -5.95 -15.01
CA PHE A 170 -1.56 -4.71 -15.16
C PHE A 170 -1.78 -4.06 -16.54
N GLY A 171 -2.07 -4.85 -17.59
CA GLY A 171 -2.52 -4.33 -18.87
C GLY A 171 -3.84 -3.59 -18.77
N LEU A 172 -4.83 -4.18 -18.10
CA LEU A 172 -6.12 -3.53 -17.82
C LEU A 172 -5.93 -2.29 -16.92
N LEU A 173 -5.12 -2.41 -15.88
CA LEU A 173 -4.78 -1.29 -14.99
C LEU A 173 -4.16 -0.11 -15.76
N PHE A 174 -3.25 -0.38 -16.67
CA PHE A 174 -2.61 0.64 -17.48
C PHE A 174 -3.60 1.31 -18.44
N LEU A 175 -4.37 0.51 -19.18
CA LEU A 175 -5.29 1.03 -20.21
C LEU A 175 -6.50 1.73 -19.58
N TYR A 176 -7.20 1.09 -18.66
CA TYR A 176 -8.43 1.61 -18.08
C TYR A 176 -8.18 2.43 -16.83
N GLY A 177 -7.24 2.02 -15.99
CA GLY A 177 -6.99 2.69 -14.71
C GLY A 177 -6.16 3.95 -14.82
N TRP A 178 -5.10 3.95 -15.64
CA TRP A 178 -4.18 5.10 -15.73
C TRP A 178 -4.39 5.97 -16.96
N ILE A 179 -4.62 5.39 -18.14
CA ILE A 179 -4.85 6.17 -19.37
C ILE A 179 -6.27 6.76 -19.36
N SER A 180 -7.31 5.90 -19.18
CA SER A 180 -8.72 6.30 -19.26
C SER A 180 -9.26 6.89 -17.95
N ASP A 181 -8.55 6.75 -16.82
CA ASP A 181 -8.95 7.22 -15.49
C ASP A 181 -10.34 6.67 -15.07
N ASP A 182 -10.59 5.37 -15.33
CA ASP A 182 -11.86 4.72 -15.08
C ASP A 182 -12.10 4.51 -13.59
N LYS A 183 -13.36 4.67 -13.16
CA LYS A 183 -13.81 4.55 -11.76
C LYS A 183 -13.56 3.19 -11.13
N TRP A 184 -13.44 2.10 -11.93
CA TRP A 184 -13.13 0.76 -11.42
C TRP A 184 -11.77 0.68 -10.73
N PHE A 185 -10.81 1.48 -11.19
CA PHE A 185 -9.47 1.55 -10.60
C PHE A 185 -9.28 2.77 -9.69
N ASP A 186 -10.14 3.79 -9.82
CA ASP A 186 -10.22 4.98 -8.97
C ASP A 186 -8.84 5.54 -8.59
N ARG A 187 -8.01 5.80 -9.61
CA ARG A 187 -6.64 6.33 -9.42
C ARG A 187 -5.74 5.49 -8.50
N GLY A 188 -6.10 4.22 -8.31
CA GLY A 188 -5.44 3.31 -7.37
C GLY A 188 -6.06 3.27 -5.97
N CYS A 189 -7.17 3.95 -5.74
CA CYS A 189 -7.91 3.91 -4.46
C CYS A 189 -8.93 2.76 -4.39
N SER A 190 -8.83 1.75 -5.27
CA SER A 190 -9.80 0.67 -5.38
C SER A 190 -9.30 -0.67 -4.83
N PRO A 191 -10.20 -1.55 -4.35
CA PRO A 191 -9.84 -2.90 -3.96
C PRO A 191 -9.19 -3.71 -5.09
N LEU A 192 -9.61 -3.49 -6.33
CA LEU A 192 -9.08 -4.18 -7.50
C LEU A 192 -7.59 -3.86 -7.68
N PHE A 193 -7.19 -2.62 -7.52
CA PHE A 193 -5.79 -2.23 -7.56
C PHE A 193 -4.97 -2.88 -6.43
N PHE A 194 -5.53 -2.96 -5.22
CA PHE A 194 -4.88 -3.63 -4.09
C PHE A 194 -4.69 -5.13 -4.35
N ILE A 195 -5.65 -5.79 -5.00
CA ILE A 195 -5.51 -7.19 -5.42
C ILE A 195 -4.37 -7.34 -6.43
N CYS A 196 -4.24 -6.42 -7.41
CA CYS A 196 -3.13 -6.45 -8.37
C CYS A 196 -1.77 -6.36 -7.68
N LEU A 197 -1.59 -5.40 -6.76
CA LEU A 197 -0.34 -5.23 -6.00
C LEU A 197 -0.07 -6.43 -5.08
N TYR A 198 -1.09 -6.94 -4.42
CA TYR A 198 -0.98 -8.10 -3.54
C TYR A 198 -0.48 -9.33 -4.30
N LEU A 199 -1.10 -9.65 -5.44
CA LEU A 199 -0.70 -10.77 -6.28
C LEU A 199 0.70 -10.58 -6.85
N LEU A 200 1.09 -9.35 -7.22
CA LEU A 200 2.44 -9.04 -7.67
C LEU A 200 3.49 -9.36 -6.58
N ALA A 201 3.25 -8.92 -5.36
CA ALA A 201 4.15 -9.17 -4.24
C ALA A 201 4.18 -10.67 -3.86
N ARG A 202 3.02 -11.37 -3.90
CA ARG A 202 2.97 -12.84 -3.73
C ARG A 202 3.79 -13.56 -4.79
N TYR A 203 3.67 -13.15 -6.05
CA TYR A 203 4.47 -13.71 -7.13
C TYR A 203 5.98 -13.56 -6.88
N PHE A 204 6.44 -12.40 -6.45
CA PHE A 204 7.86 -12.18 -6.12
C PHE A 204 8.32 -13.01 -4.93
N SER A 205 7.51 -13.09 -3.88
CA SER A 205 7.84 -13.84 -2.67
C SER A 205 7.94 -15.35 -2.91
N ILE A 206 7.04 -15.92 -3.72
CA ILE A 206 6.96 -17.36 -3.99
C ILE A 206 7.97 -17.77 -5.06
N ASN A 207 7.96 -17.09 -6.21
CA ASN A 207 8.71 -17.53 -7.39
C ASN A 207 10.14 -16.96 -7.46
N ARG A 208 10.45 -15.90 -6.71
CA ARG A 208 11.78 -15.25 -6.64
C ARG A 208 12.44 -15.11 -8.01
N PRO A 209 11.83 -14.40 -8.98
CA PRO A 209 12.43 -14.25 -10.30
C PRO A 209 13.83 -13.60 -10.21
N ALA A 210 14.71 -13.91 -11.15
CA ALA A 210 16.12 -13.55 -11.09
C ALA A 210 16.39 -12.06 -10.81
N PHE A 211 15.54 -11.18 -11.34
CA PHE A 211 15.68 -9.73 -11.08
C PHE A 211 15.40 -9.32 -9.62
N THR A 212 14.78 -10.18 -8.79
CA THR A 212 14.55 -9.91 -7.37
C THR A 212 15.70 -10.37 -6.46
N LEU A 213 16.76 -10.94 -7.04
CA LEU A 213 17.89 -11.53 -6.30
C LEU A 213 19.14 -10.63 -6.25
N HIS A 214 19.05 -9.41 -6.77
CA HIS A 214 20.15 -8.46 -6.70
C HIS A 214 20.37 -7.92 -5.27
N LYS A 215 21.52 -7.30 -5.05
CA LYS A 215 21.84 -6.70 -3.74
C LYS A 215 20.94 -5.47 -3.48
N PRO A 216 20.52 -5.20 -2.24
CA PRO A 216 19.72 -4.03 -1.87
C PRO A 216 20.21 -2.70 -2.45
N LYS A 217 21.52 -2.48 -2.45
CA LYS A 217 22.15 -1.27 -3.02
C LYS A 217 21.78 -1.02 -4.50
N PHE A 218 21.60 -2.09 -5.27
CA PHE A 218 21.20 -1.98 -6.68
C PHE A 218 19.79 -1.36 -6.80
N TYR A 219 18.84 -1.83 -6.00
CA TYR A 219 17.47 -1.30 -6.03
C TYR A 219 17.38 0.13 -5.52
N PHE A 220 18.15 0.48 -4.47
CA PHE A 220 18.26 1.87 -4.00
C PHE A 220 18.82 2.80 -5.07
N LEU A 221 19.88 2.38 -5.76
CA LEU A 221 20.47 3.16 -6.83
C LEU A 221 19.48 3.33 -7.99
N PHE A 222 18.78 2.26 -8.35
CA PHE A 222 17.78 2.31 -9.42
C PHE A 222 16.56 3.14 -9.02
N TYR A 223 16.11 3.04 -7.76
CA TYR A 223 15.09 3.94 -7.22
C TYR A 223 15.50 5.41 -7.32
N ALA A 224 16.70 5.75 -6.90
CA ALA A 224 17.21 7.13 -7.01
C ALA A 224 17.30 7.60 -8.47
N ALA A 225 17.73 6.72 -9.39
CA ALA A 225 17.80 7.01 -10.81
C ALA A 225 16.40 7.25 -11.44
N VAL A 226 15.36 6.57 -10.96
CA VAL A 226 13.97 6.81 -11.38
C VAL A 226 13.40 8.06 -10.73
N MET A 227 13.72 8.30 -9.45
CA MET A 227 13.21 9.45 -8.70
C MET A 227 13.67 10.80 -9.25
N MET A 228 14.91 10.88 -9.71
CA MET A 228 15.45 12.14 -10.26
C MET A 228 14.62 12.67 -11.44
N PRO A 229 14.35 11.92 -12.52
CA PRO A 229 13.47 12.38 -13.59
C PRO A 229 12.02 12.59 -13.13
N VAL A 230 11.51 11.87 -12.14
CA VAL A 230 10.16 12.10 -11.58
C VAL A 230 10.05 13.48 -10.96
N VAL A 231 11.04 13.86 -10.13
CA VAL A 231 11.08 15.21 -9.51
C VAL A 231 11.22 16.30 -10.58
N LEU A 232 12.10 16.10 -11.56
CA LEU A 232 12.28 17.06 -12.67
C LEU A 232 11.00 17.19 -13.50
N LEU A 233 10.36 16.08 -13.85
CA LEU A 233 9.09 16.09 -14.59
C LEU A 233 7.99 16.77 -13.77
N GLY A 234 7.88 16.46 -12.50
CA GLY A 234 6.93 17.10 -11.58
C GLY A 234 7.15 18.61 -11.53
N TYR A 235 8.40 19.06 -11.43
CA TYR A 235 8.73 20.49 -11.50
C TYR A 235 8.27 21.13 -12.83
N VAL A 236 8.59 20.50 -13.97
CA VAL A 236 8.18 21.01 -15.30
C VAL A 236 6.65 21.08 -15.42
N LEU A 237 5.93 20.09 -14.91
CA LEU A 237 4.48 20.06 -14.94
C LEU A 237 3.86 21.16 -14.09
N VAL A 238 4.40 21.42 -12.88
CA VAL A 238 4.00 22.56 -12.05
C VAL A 238 4.30 23.86 -12.77
N ALA A 239 5.51 24.09 -13.22
CA ALA A 239 5.93 25.32 -13.89
C ALA A 239 5.20 25.60 -15.22
N SER A 240 4.57 24.59 -15.81
CA SER A 240 3.76 24.71 -17.04
C SER A 240 2.24 24.70 -16.80
N GLY A 241 1.78 24.72 -15.56
CA GLY A 241 0.35 24.69 -15.20
C GLY A 241 -0.40 23.43 -15.64
N ARG A 242 0.30 22.29 -15.80
CA ARG A 242 -0.29 21.04 -16.30
C ARG A 242 -0.78 20.14 -15.16
N GLU A 243 -1.75 20.59 -14.40
CA GLU A 243 -2.30 19.89 -13.22
C GLU A 243 -2.74 18.46 -13.51
N SER A 244 -3.47 18.23 -14.60
CA SER A 244 -3.99 16.90 -14.93
C SER A 244 -2.89 15.85 -15.17
N TRP A 245 -1.76 16.26 -15.74
CA TRP A 245 -0.59 15.39 -15.92
C TRP A 245 0.19 15.20 -14.63
N LEU A 246 0.24 16.23 -13.78
CA LEU A 246 0.85 16.15 -12.46
C LEU A 246 0.07 15.15 -11.59
N ASP A 247 -1.26 15.22 -11.59
CA ASP A 247 -2.11 14.25 -10.90
C ASP A 247 -1.87 12.83 -11.40
N LYS A 248 -1.85 12.63 -12.72
CA LYS A 248 -1.56 11.31 -13.32
C LYS A 248 -0.18 10.76 -12.94
N LEU A 249 0.83 11.62 -12.80
CA LEU A 249 2.18 11.21 -12.38
C LEU A 249 2.16 10.62 -10.97
N TYR A 250 1.41 11.23 -10.04
CA TYR A 250 1.40 10.88 -8.62
C TYR A 250 0.28 9.95 -8.19
N GLN A 251 -0.62 9.52 -9.09
CA GLN A 251 -1.64 8.51 -8.78
C GLN A 251 -0.99 7.22 -8.25
N TYR A 252 -1.68 6.51 -7.36
CA TYR A 252 -1.17 5.24 -6.82
C TYR A 252 -1.00 4.17 -7.89
N ASN A 253 -1.87 4.16 -8.92
CA ASN A 253 -1.81 3.25 -10.06
C ASN A 253 -0.87 3.73 -11.19
N SER A 254 -0.17 4.84 -11.02
CA SER A 254 0.84 5.28 -11.98
C SER A 254 1.93 4.21 -12.14
N PRO A 255 2.32 3.86 -13.38
CA PRO A 255 3.39 2.89 -13.62
C PRO A 255 4.69 3.24 -12.90
N VAL A 256 5.01 4.52 -12.82
CA VAL A 256 6.21 5.02 -12.12
C VAL A 256 6.11 4.80 -10.62
N ASN A 257 4.94 5.10 -10.01
CA ASN A 257 4.72 4.88 -8.59
C ASN A 257 4.77 3.39 -8.24
N ILE A 258 4.16 2.52 -9.06
CA ILE A 258 4.25 1.06 -8.88
C ILE A 258 5.70 0.59 -8.95
N LEU A 259 6.46 1.05 -9.95
CA LEU A 259 7.88 0.71 -10.10
C LEU A 259 8.69 1.15 -8.87
N CYS A 260 8.54 2.39 -8.42
CA CYS A 260 9.22 2.92 -7.24
C CYS A 260 8.87 2.13 -5.98
N SER A 261 7.60 1.75 -5.81
CA SER A 261 7.15 0.94 -4.67
C SER A 261 7.75 -0.47 -4.69
N VAL A 262 7.86 -1.09 -5.87
CA VAL A 262 8.52 -2.40 -6.04
C VAL A 262 10.02 -2.30 -5.77
N LEU A 263 10.69 -1.26 -6.27
CA LEU A 263 12.11 -1.05 -6.02
C LEU A 263 12.40 -0.86 -4.53
N LEU A 264 11.57 -0.09 -3.82
CA LEU A 264 11.68 0.05 -2.37
C LEU A 264 11.43 -1.28 -1.65
N LEU A 265 10.40 -2.05 -2.02
CA LEU A 265 10.15 -3.38 -1.43
C LEU A 265 11.37 -4.31 -1.57
N LEU A 266 12.04 -4.30 -2.73
CA LEU A 266 13.20 -5.15 -3.01
C LEU A 266 14.51 -4.61 -2.41
N ALA A 267 14.55 -3.34 -2.03
CA ALA A 267 15.70 -2.70 -1.38
C ALA A 267 15.80 -3.01 0.11
N PHE A 268 14.67 -3.41 0.72
CA PHE A 268 14.57 -3.79 2.13
C PHE A 268 14.42 -5.30 2.30
#